data_d426a5ddd6447075c9362be530f5029c
#
_entry.id   d426a5ddd6447075c9362be530f5029c
#
_cell.length_a   1.000
_cell.length_b   1.000
_cell.length_c   1.000
_cell.angle_alpha   90.00
_cell.angle_beta   90.00
_cell.angle_gamma   90.00
#
_symmetry.space_group_name_H-M   'P 1'
#
loop_
_entity.id
_entity.type
_entity.pdbx_description
1 polymer ?
#
loop_
_entity_poly.entity_id
_entity_poly.type
_entity_poly.pdbx_seq_one_letter_code
_entity_poly.pdbx_strand_id
1 'polypeptide(L)'
;MYVAVVPNRNSPPAILLRESYREDGRVKNRTLANLSHWPAARIEALRALLRGEAVASAKGALPEAFAIERSLPHGHVAAVLGTLKDIGLEALLGKPSAPRALVLAMLVERVVSPQSKLACARGLSQATRTSSLGSLLGLPEAVDEDSLYAALDWLLARQEAVESALAKRHLHEASLVLYDVSSTYFEGHACPLARFGHSRDSRPDRPQIVFGLLTNVEGAPVAVEVFAGNTGDPKTLSPQIEKLRQRFGLQHLVIVGDRGLITEARIRRDLAPALLEWISALRAPAIAALAREGVLQPSLFDERDLAEVSSAEFPGERLIVCKNPLLAEERARKRMELLAATERELEKIAAATQRSRRALRGKTRIALRVGKLLNRYHVAKHYRLLIEEQAFSYTRDEATIAKEAALDGVYVIRTNVPQRALSGEQVVRAYKRLSAVEQAFRSLKSVDLHIRPIFHHKEERVRAHVFLCMLAYYVEWHMREKLAPLLFDEEDWPAAEAARASAVAPAQRSPRTLAKSATKRTAEGLPVHSFRTLLQDLATLTRNHIVPKDTAMPPFDMLSLPTPLQQRAFTLLDLRL
;
A
#
# COMPACT_ATOMS: atom_id res chain seq x y z
N MET A 1 -42.14 11.39 8.14
CA MET A 1 -42.34 12.87 8.25
C MET A 1 -43.79 13.20 8.01
N TYR A 2 -44.33 14.23 8.68
CA TYR A 2 -45.71 14.69 8.54
C TYR A 2 -45.84 16.18 8.90
N VAL A 3 -46.87 16.85 8.37
CA VAL A 3 -47.15 18.24 8.70
C VAL A 3 -48.17 18.28 9.86
N ALA A 4 -47.76 18.82 11.00
CA ALA A 4 -48.59 19.01 12.18
C ALA A 4 -49.06 20.44 12.30
N VAL A 5 -50.31 20.62 12.72
CA VAL A 5 -50.85 21.91 13.16
C VAL A 5 -50.84 21.95 14.69
N VAL A 6 -50.08 22.86 15.26
CA VAL A 6 -49.93 22.99 16.71
C VAL A 6 -50.64 24.26 17.16
N PRO A 7 -51.68 24.14 18.02
CA PRO A 7 -52.40 25.31 18.51
C PRO A 7 -51.51 26.22 19.35
N ASN A 8 -51.64 27.52 19.15
CA ASN A 8 -51.03 28.54 20.00
C ASN A 8 -52.09 29.28 20.79
N ARG A 9 -51.81 29.70 22.02
CA ARG A 9 -52.79 30.31 22.93
C ARG A 9 -53.28 31.68 22.46
N ASN A 10 -52.44 32.50 21.89
CA ASN A 10 -52.73 33.91 21.57
C ASN A 10 -52.30 34.31 20.15
N SER A 11 -52.07 33.36 19.24
CA SER A 11 -51.62 33.59 17.86
C SER A 11 -52.14 32.46 16.94
N PRO A 12 -52.15 32.64 15.62
CA PRO A 12 -52.55 31.58 14.70
C PRO A 12 -51.77 30.29 14.95
N PRO A 13 -52.37 29.11 14.71
CA PRO A 13 -51.71 27.82 14.89
C PRO A 13 -50.40 27.75 14.12
N ALA A 14 -49.37 27.20 14.72
CA ALA A 14 -48.11 26.94 14.04
C ALA A 14 -48.20 25.68 13.16
N ILE A 15 -47.75 25.78 11.92
CA ILE A 15 -47.67 24.66 11.00
C ILE A 15 -46.24 24.16 10.95
N LEU A 16 -46.02 22.94 11.43
CA LEU A 16 -44.71 22.38 11.63
C LEU A 16 -44.52 21.11 10.80
N LEU A 17 -43.38 21.00 10.14
CA LEU A 17 -42.91 19.72 9.59
C LEU A 17 -42.27 18.94 10.72
N ARG A 18 -42.78 17.74 11.01
CA ARG A 18 -42.30 16.88 12.09
C ARG A 18 -41.94 15.49 11.60
N GLU A 19 -41.04 14.85 12.31
CA GLU A 19 -40.65 13.47 12.11
C GLU A 19 -40.85 12.70 13.40
N SER A 20 -41.48 11.52 13.29
CA SER A 20 -41.56 10.56 14.39
C SER A 20 -40.41 9.58 14.28
N TYR A 21 -39.68 9.33 15.38
CA TYR A 21 -38.63 8.33 15.49
C TYR A 21 -38.80 7.55 16.79
N ARG A 22 -38.20 6.38 16.86
CA ARG A 22 -38.19 5.57 18.08
C ARG A 22 -36.85 5.72 18.80
N GLU A 23 -36.93 5.99 20.09
CA GLU A 23 -35.78 6.05 21.00
C GLU A 23 -36.19 5.38 22.32
N ASP A 24 -35.42 4.41 22.78
CA ASP A 24 -35.70 3.60 23.99
C ASP A 24 -37.09 2.97 24.01
N GLY A 25 -37.54 2.45 22.86
CA GLY A 25 -38.87 1.83 22.70
C GLY A 25 -40.04 2.80 22.67
N ARG A 26 -39.83 4.11 22.85
CA ARG A 26 -40.86 5.16 22.82
C ARG A 26 -40.83 5.96 21.54
N VAL A 27 -41.99 6.34 21.04
CA VAL A 27 -42.10 7.22 19.88
C VAL A 27 -41.87 8.66 20.34
N LYS A 28 -40.86 9.32 19.81
CA LYS A 28 -40.56 10.74 19.98
C LYS A 28 -40.79 11.47 18.66
N ASN A 29 -41.14 12.75 18.77
CA ASN A 29 -41.33 13.62 17.62
C ASN A 29 -40.34 14.79 17.67
N ARG A 30 -39.64 15.03 16.57
CA ARG A 30 -38.82 16.24 16.41
C ARG A 30 -39.42 17.16 15.34
N THR A 31 -39.25 18.46 15.53
CA THR A 31 -39.62 19.47 14.55
C THR A 31 -38.45 19.72 13.61
N LEU A 32 -38.66 19.55 12.33
CA LEU A 32 -37.65 19.74 11.29
C LEU A 32 -37.67 21.16 10.72
N ALA A 33 -38.91 21.74 10.56
CA ALA A 33 -39.06 23.08 10.04
C ALA A 33 -40.37 23.72 10.51
N ASN A 34 -40.42 25.07 10.56
CA ASN A 34 -41.66 25.84 10.77
C ASN A 34 -42.15 26.35 9.40
N LEU A 35 -43.34 25.89 9.00
CA LEU A 35 -43.97 26.17 7.71
C LEU A 35 -45.08 27.22 7.83
N SER A 36 -45.28 27.86 8.98
CA SER A 36 -46.40 28.77 9.24
C SER A 36 -46.43 29.99 8.30
N HIS A 37 -45.34 30.32 7.69
CA HIS A 37 -45.22 31.42 6.72
C HIS A 37 -45.45 30.99 5.27
N TRP A 38 -45.70 29.69 5.02
CA TRP A 38 -45.95 29.19 3.69
C TRP A 38 -47.41 29.42 3.28
N PRO A 39 -47.68 29.64 1.98
CA PRO A 39 -49.06 29.67 1.44
C PRO A 39 -49.77 28.32 1.70
N ALA A 40 -51.06 28.38 2.06
CA ALA A 40 -51.86 27.18 2.39
C ALA A 40 -51.81 26.10 1.29
N ALA A 41 -51.88 26.51 0.02
CA ALA A 41 -51.78 25.60 -1.12
C ALA A 41 -50.47 24.78 -1.16
N ARG A 42 -49.33 25.37 -0.75
CA ARG A 42 -48.03 24.67 -0.66
C ARG A 42 -47.97 23.69 0.51
N ILE A 43 -48.61 24.06 1.63
CA ILE A 43 -48.69 23.18 2.79
C ILE A 43 -49.55 21.95 2.47
N GLU A 44 -50.67 22.12 1.76
CA GLU A 44 -51.49 20.99 1.33
C GLU A 44 -50.78 20.12 0.29
N ALA A 45 -50.06 20.70 -0.66
CA ALA A 45 -49.24 19.96 -1.62
C ALA A 45 -48.14 19.12 -0.90
N LEU A 46 -47.49 19.69 0.11
CA LEU A 46 -46.50 18.96 0.92
C LEU A 46 -47.19 17.84 1.73
N ARG A 47 -48.36 18.05 2.29
CA ARG A 47 -49.13 17.00 2.99
C ARG A 47 -49.49 15.83 2.07
N ALA A 48 -49.93 16.12 0.86
CA ALA A 48 -50.27 15.12 -0.14
C ALA A 48 -49.02 14.31 -0.54
N LEU A 49 -47.87 14.97 -0.79
CA LEU A 49 -46.58 14.34 -1.07
C LEU A 49 -46.13 13.43 0.07
N LEU A 50 -46.22 13.88 1.32
CA LEU A 50 -45.81 13.09 2.50
C LEU A 50 -46.72 11.89 2.77
N ARG A 51 -47.96 11.87 2.26
CA ARG A 51 -48.89 10.72 2.30
C ARG A 51 -48.73 9.77 1.12
N GLY A 52 -47.84 10.10 0.17
CA GLY A 52 -47.65 9.32 -1.05
C GLY A 52 -48.78 9.49 -2.07
N GLU A 53 -49.66 10.51 -1.87
CA GLU A 53 -50.70 10.84 -2.81
C GLU A 53 -50.08 11.58 -4.01
N ALA A 54 -50.35 11.13 -5.22
CA ALA A 54 -49.98 11.87 -6.40
C ALA A 54 -50.79 13.19 -6.41
N VAL A 55 -50.12 14.33 -6.24
CA VAL A 55 -50.77 15.63 -6.35
C VAL A 55 -51.32 15.76 -7.77
N ALA A 56 -52.65 15.80 -7.91
CA ALA A 56 -53.34 15.74 -9.20
C ALA A 56 -52.96 16.90 -10.16
N SER A 57 -52.37 17.98 -9.66
CA SER A 57 -51.80 19.08 -10.45
C SER A 57 -50.38 18.83 -10.96
N ALA A 58 -49.73 17.70 -10.60
CA ALA A 58 -48.36 17.39 -10.97
C ALA A 58 -48.20 16.29 -12.03
N LYS A 59 -49.27 15.89 -12.71
CA LYS A 59 -49.21 14.96 -13.85
C LYS A 59 -48.51 15.60 -15.06
N GLY A 60 -47.25 15.83 -14.95
CA GLY A 60 -46.37 16.41 -15.97
C GLY A 60 -45.27 17.32 -15.42
N ALA A 61 -45.38 17.77 -14.16
CA ALA A 61 -44.61 18.90 -13.66
C ALA A 61 -43.48 18.57 -12.65
N LEU A 62 -43.33 17.34 -12.15
CA LEU A 62 -42.23 17.03 -11.19
C LEU A 62 -40.85 17.23 -11.79
N PRO A 63 -40.54 16.79 -13.02
CA PRO A 63 -39.24 17.10 -13.65
C PRO A 63 -39.10 18.59 -14.00
N GLU A 64 -40.23 19.30 -14.13
CA GLU A 64 -40.26 20.73 -14.42
C GLU A 64 -40.13 21.60 -13.16
N ALA A 65 -40.47 21.06 -11.98
CA ALA A 65 -40.45 21.79 -10.72
C ALA A 65 -39.04 21.89 -10.08
N PHE A 66 -38.14 20.98 -10.41
CA PHE A 66 -36.78 20.89 -9.85
C PHE A 66 -35.75 20.79 -10.95
N ALA A 67 -34.57 21.35 -10.71
CA ALA A 67 -33.39 21.14 -11.52
C ALA A 67 -32.28 20.59 -10.65
N ILE A 68 -31.55 19.60 -11.15
CA ILE A 68 -30.28 19.19 -10.55
C ILE A 68 -29.22 20.11 -11.14
N GLU A 69 -28.79 21.10 -10.37
CA GLU A 69 -27.77 22.01 -10.82
C GLU A 69 -26.42 21.32 -10.87
N ARG A 70 -26.15 20.44 -9.87
CA ARG A 70 -24.89 19.71 -9.78
C ARG A 70 -25.08 18.35 -9.10
N SER A 71 -24.40 17.34 -9.65
CA SER A 71 -24.30 16.00 -9.06
C SER A 71 -22.83 15.68 -8.81
N LEU A 72 -22.45 15.53 -7.55
CA LEU A 72 -21.05 15.33 -7.15
C LEU A 72 -20.85 13.92 -6.58
N PRO A 73 -19.87 13.15 -7.06
CA PRO A 73 -19.44 11.91 -6.43
C PRO A 73 -19.19 12.13 -4.93
N HIS A 74 -19.79 11.29 -4.07
CA HIS A 74 -19.80 11.50 -2.62
C HIS A 74 -19.35 10.27 -1.84
N GLY A 75 -19.87 9.08 -2.15
CA GLY A 75 -19.71 7.92 -1.27
C GLY A 75 -18.26 7.51 -1.02
N HIS A 76 -17.40 7.52 -2.03
CA HIS A 76 -15.97 7.20 -1.87
C HIS A 76 -15.26 8.24 -0.99
N VAL A 77 -15.58 9.53 -1.14
CA VAL A 77 -15.03 10.62 -0.32
C VAL A 77 -15.50 10.48 1.12
N ALA A 78 -16.79 10.24 1.33
CA ALA A 78 -17.37 10.04 2.66
C ALA A 78 -16.74 8.82 3.37
N ALA A 79 -16.52 7.71 2.65
CA ALA A 79 -15.89 6.51 3.18
C ALA A 79 -14.45 6.77 3.62
N VAL A 80 -13.62 7.41 2.77
CA VAL A 80 -12.22 7.70 3.10
C VAL A 80 -12.11 8.73 4.22
N LEU A 81 -12.85 9.84 4.14
CA LEU A 81 -12.83 10.89 5.16
C LEU A 81 -13.39 10.38 6.50
N GLY A 82 -14.45 9.57 6.45
CA GLY A 82 -15.03 8.94 7.64
C GLY A 82 -14.03 8.00 8.32
N THR A 83 -13.38 7.11 7.56
CA THR A 83 -12.33 6.24 8.09
C THR A 83 -11.19 7.03 8.70
N LEU A 84 -10.71 8.08 8.02
CA LEU A 84 -9.63 8.95 8.50
C LEU A 84 -9.98 9.57 9.87
N LYS A 85 -11.24 9.97 10.08
CA LYS A 85 -11.75 10.49 11.36
C LYS A 85 -11.86 9.39 12.41
N ASP A 86 -12.42 8.25 12.05
CA ASP A 86 -12.63 7.09 12.93
C ASP A 86 -11.31 6.57 13.51
N ILE A 87 -10.28 6.41 12.68
CA ILE A 87 -8.94 6.03 13.15
C ILE A 87 -8.20 7.14 13.91
N GLY A 88 -8.82 8.30 14.10
CA GLY A 88 -8.28 9.43 14.84
C GLY A 88 -7.09 10.13 14.19
N LEU A 89 -6.85 9.93 12.88
CA LEU A 89 -5.74 10.58 12.16
C LEU A 89 -5.93 12.10 12.10
N GLU A 90 -7.17 12.56 12.00
CA GLU A 90 -7.50 13.99 12.08
C GLU A 90 -7.02 14.64 13.39
N ALA A 91 -7.19 13.96 14.51
CA ALA A 91 -6.76 14.44 15.83
C ALA A 91 -5.23 14.49 15.95
N LEU A 92 -4.51 13.52 15.35
CA LEU A 92 -3.04 13.51 15.32
C LEU A 92 -2.44 14.71 14.58
N LEU A 93 -3.16 15.27 13.62
CA LEU A 93 -2.74 16.48 12.90
C LEU A 93 -2.94 17.76 13.72
N GLY A 94 -3.60 17.70 14.88
CA GLY A 94 -3.77 18.81 15.80
C GLY A 94 -5.11 19.54 15.66
N LYS A 95 -5.19 20.77 16.20
CA LYS A 95 -6.44 21.56 16.23
C LYS A 95 -6.93 21.95 14.82
N PRO A 96 -8.28 22.17 14.66
CA PRO A 96 -8.84 22.68 13.42
C PRO A 96 -8.13 23.92 12.89
N SER A 97 -7.74 23.90 11.62
CA SER A 97 -7.09 25.02 10.94
C SER A 97 -7.19 24.84 9.42
N ALA A 98 -7.05 25.92 8.66
CA ALA A 98 -7.09 25.85 7.20
C ALA A 98 -6.01 24.89 6.61
N PRO A 99 -4.73 24.92 7.04
CA PRO A 99 -3.74 23.96 6.57
C PRO A 99 -4.12 22.52 6.88
N ARG A 100 -4.71 22.22 8.06
CA ARG A 100 -5.18 20.88 8.41
C ARG A 100 -6.27 20.42 7.46
N ALA A 101 -7.26 21.26 7.16
CA ALA A 101 -8.35 20.92 6.24
C ALA A 101 -7.82 20.60 4.83
N LEU A 102 -6.83 21.36 4.35
CA LEU A 102 -6.18 21.10 3.06
C LEU A 102 -5.34 19.81 3.08
N VAL A 103 -4.68 19.49 4.19
CA VAL A 103 -3.99 18.19 4.34
C VAL A 103 -5.00 17.03 4.31
N LEU A 104 -6.12 17.13 5.03
CA LEU A 104 -7.19 16.13 5.00
C LEU A 104 -7.73 15.95 3.57
N ALA A 105 -7.95 17.07 2.86
CA ALA A 105 -8.36 17.03 1.46
C ALA A 105 -7.34 16.29 0.59
N MET A 106 -6.05 16.61 0.73
CA MET A 106 -4.99 15.96 -0.04
C MET A 106 -4.85 14.47 0.30
N LEU A 107 -5.10 14.06 1.55
CA LEU A 107 -5.09 12.64 1.96
C LEU A 107 -6.25 11.89 1.28
N VAL A 108 -7.46 12.43 1.34
CA VAL A 108 -8.62 11.83 0.69
C VAL A 108 -8.41 11.74 -0.81
N GLU A 109 -8.01 12.84 -1.46
CA GLU A 109 -7.71 12.86 -2.91
C GLU A 109 -6.62 11.86 -3.30
N ARG A 110 -5.61 11.66 -2.44
CA ARG A 110 -4.55 10.67 -2.71
C ARG A 110 -5.08 9.24 -2.75
N VAL A 111 -6.09 8.92 -1.94
CA VAL A 111 -6.72 7.59 -1.92
C VAL A 111 -7.73 7.43 -3.07
N VAL A 112 -8.59 8.44 -3.30
CA VAL A 112 -9.69 8.31 -4.27
C VAL A 112 -9.28 8.61 -5.70
N SER A 113 -8.42 9.63 -5.91
CA SER A 113 -8.01 10.11 -7.24
C SER A 113 -6.63 10.76 -7.18
N PRO A 114 -5.54 9.97 -7.15
CA PRO A 114 -4.18 10.50 -7.10
C PRO A 114 -3.88 11.43 -8.27
N GLN A 115 -3.60 12.71 -7.99
CA GLN A 115 -3.38 13.71 -9.02
C GLN A 115 -2.38 14.80 -8.59
N SER A 116 -2.04 15.73 -9.51
CA SER A 116 -1.15 16.86 -9.23
C SER A 116 -1.79 17.86 -8.26
N LYS A 117 -0.98 18.74 -7.63
CA LYS A 117 -1.52 19.78 -6.74
C LYS A 117 -2.44 20.75 -7.47
N LEU A 118 -2.11 21.10 -8.71
CA LEU A 118 -2.98 21.94 -9.54
C LEU A 118 -4.33 21.27 -9.82
N ALA A 119 -4.34 19.98 -10.18
CA ALA A 119 -5.58 19.26 -10.43
C ALA A 119 -6.39 19.09 -9.12
N CYS A 120 -5.72 18.82 -7.99
CA CYS A 120 -6.33 18.75 -6.67
C CYS A 120 -6.98 20.10 -6.29
N ALA A 121 -6.28 21.22 -6.45
CA ALA A 121 -6.80 22.56 -6.19
C ALA A 121 -8.06 22.86 -7.02
N ARG A 122 -8.03 22.53 -8.31
CA ARG A 122 -9.21 22.65 -9.19
C ARG A 122 -10.36 21.77 -8.74
N GLY A 123 -10.08 20.52 -8.35
CA GLY A 123 -11.10 19.59 -7.85
C GLY A 123 -11.76 20.01 -6.53
N LEU A 124 -11.05 20.80 -5.72
CA LEU A 124 -11.54 21.31 -4.44
C LEU A 124 -12.29 22.64 -4.56
N SER A 125 -11.95 23.48 -5.55
CA SER A 125 -12.57 24.80 -5.75
C SER A 125 -14.03 24.69 -6.16
N GLN A 126 -14.89 25.59 -5.65
CA GLN A 126 -16.35 25.52 -5.80
C GLN A 126 -16.79 25.50 -7.25
N ALA A 127 -16.21 26.31 -8.12
CA ALA A 127 -16.57 26.37 -9.53
C ALA A 127 -16.25 25.09 -10.32
N THR A 128 -15.16 24.38 -9.95
CA THR A 128 -14.61 23.28 -10.73
C THR A 128 -14.54 21.95 -9.96
N ARG A 129 -15.19 21.89 -8.78
CA ARG A 129 -15.15 20.70 -7.90
C ARG A 129 -15.56 19.41 -8.62
N THR A 130 -14.81 18.37 -8.38
CA THR A 130 -15.02 17.04 -8.98
C THR A 130 -15.68 16.04 -8.02
N SER A 131 -15.80 16.41 -6.75
CA SER A 131 -16.45 15.61 -5.70
C SER A 131 -17.05 16.50 -4.62
N SER A 132 -17.72 15.89 -3.64
CA SER A 132 -18.28 16.61 -2.49
C SER A 132 -17.22 17.00 -1.43
N LEU A 133 -15.93 16.68 -1.62
CA LEU A 133 -14.89 16.82 -0.60
C LEU A 133 -14.71 18.24 -0.08
N GLY A 134 -14.64 19.24 -0.98
CA GLY A 134 -14.50 20.63 -0.59
C GLY A 134 -15.63 21.11 0.33
N SER A 135 -16.87 20.68 0.02
CA SER A 135 -18.06 20.99 0.86
C SER A 135 -18.00 20.29 2.21
N LEU A 136 -17.60 19.01 2.25
CA LEU A 136 -17.50 18.23 3.50
C LEU A 136 -16.47 18.79 4.47
N LEU A 137 -15.40 19.39 3.95
CA LEU A 137 -14.33 19.99 4.76
C LEU A 137 -14.53 21.49 5.01
N GLY A 138 -15.61 22.09 4.46
CA GLY A 138 -15.85 23.53 4.59
C GLY A 138 -14.73 24.39 3.99
N LEU A 139 -14.14 23.93 2.87
CA LEU A 139 -13.07 24.67 2.21
C LEU A 139 -13.58 25.98 1.58
N PRO A 140 -12.71 26.99 1.41
CA PRO A 140 -13.07 28.23 0.74
C PRO A 140 -13.50 28.00 -0.70
N GLU A 141 -14.21 28.96 -1.29
CA GLU A 141 -14.71 28.87 -2.66
C GLU A 141 -13.62 28.64 -3.70
N ALA A 142 -12.46 29.25 -3.49
CA ALA A 142 -11.28 29.07 -4.33
C ALA A 142 -10.14 28.46 -3.50
N VAL A 143 -9.54 27.39 -4.01
CA VAL A 143 -8.33 26.77 -3.48
C VAL A 143 -7.27 26.87 -4.58
N ASP A 144 -6.09 27.35 -4.26
CA ASP A 144 -4.95 27.42 -5.16
C ASP A 144 -3.88 26.36 -4.83
N GLU A 145 -2.96 26.17 -5.72
CA GLU A 145 -1.87 25.21 -5.54
C GLU A 145 -0.85 25.65 -4.50
N ASP A 146 -0.65 26.96 -4.31
CA ASP A 146 0.29 27.50 -3.33
C ASP A 146 -0.19 27.22 -1.90
N SER A 147 -1.48 27.33 -1.65
CA SER A 147 -2.11 26.94 -0.39
C SER A 147 -1.90 25.44 -0.09
N LEU A 148 -1.98 24.56 -1.11
CA LEU A 148 -1.68 23.14 -0.96
C LEU A 148 -0.20 22.89 -0.68
N TYR A 149 0.70 23.64 -1.30
CA TYR A 149 2.14 23.57 -0.99
C TYR A 149 2.45 24.05 0.42
N ALA A 150 1.85 25.15 0.87
CA ALA A 150 1.97 25.62 2.23
C ALA A 150 1.43 24.59 3.25
N ALA A 151 0.33 23.91 2.91
CA ALA A 151 -0.21 22.82 3.73
C ALA A 151 0.73 21.60 3.77
N LEU A 152 1.47 21.30 2.70
CA LEU A 152 2.52 20.26 2.74
C LEU A 152 3.68 20.66 3.67
N ASP A 153 4.15 21.90 3.60
CA ASP A 153 5.20 22.40 4.48
C ASP A 153 4.74 22.35 5.95
N TRP A 154 3.49 22.72 6.21
CA TRP A 154 2.83 22.60 7.52
C TRP A 154 2.74 21.14 8.02
N LEU A 155 2.45 20.17 7.11
CA LEU A 155 2.40 18.75 7.43
C LEU A 155 3.79 18.21 7.80
N LEU A 156 4.82 18.58 7.04
CA LEU A 156 6.19 18.13 7.29
C LEU A 156 6.68 18.55 8.68
N ALA A 157 6.37 19.76 9.11
CA ALA A 157 6.71 20.25 10.45
C ALA A 157 6.07 19.42 11.59
N ARG A 158 5.10 18.55 11.28
CA ARG A 158 4.40 17.68 12.23
C ARG A 158 4.78 16.20 12.11
N GLN A 159 5.63 15.86 11.15
CA GLN A 159 6.00 14.48 10.87
C GLN A 159 6.45 13.74 12.13
N GLU A 160 7.34 14.32 12.92
CA GLU A 160 7.87 13.69 14.13
C GLU A 160 6.79 13.39 15.17
N ALA A 161 5.90 14.34 15.41
CA ALA A 161 4.82 14.17 16.38
C ALA A 161 3.81 13.10 15.91
N VAL A 162 3.45 13.11 14.62
CA VAL A 162 2.52 12.14 14.05
C VAL A 162 3.14 10.74 14.06
N GLU A 163 4.39 10.57 13.60
CA GLU A 163 5.07 9.27 13.62
C GLU A 163 5.24 8.74 15.06
N SER A 164 5.54 9.61 16.03
CA SER A 164 5.63 9.21 17.45
C SER A 164 4.28 8.74 18.00
N ALA A 165 3.18 9.37 17.58
CA ALA A 165 1.84 8.94 17.95
C ALA A 165 1.46 7.62 17.27
N LEU A 166 1.82 7.40 16.01
CA LEU A 166 1.64 6.12 15.32
C LEU A 166 2.48 5.01 15.96
N ALA A 167 3.72 5.31 16.33
CA ALA A 167 4.59 4.38 17.05
C ALA A 167 3.95 3.92 18.37
N LYS A 168 3.46 4.85 19.20
CA LYS A 168 2.75 4.52 20.44
C LYS A 168 1.50 3.66 20.23
N ARG A 169 0.85 3.78 19.09
CA ARG A 169 -0.36 3.01 18.74
C ARG A 169 -0.04 1.60 18.28
N HIS A 170 1.05 1.42 17.52
CA HIS A 170 1.33 0.18 16.80
C HIS A 170 2.56 -0.57 17.26
N LEU A 171 3.42 0.05 18.07
CA LEU A 171 4.64 -0.54 18.57
C LEU A 171 4.67 -0.50 20.11
N HIS A 172 5.24 -1.55 20.68
CA HIS A 172 5.49 -1.68 22.12
C HIS A 172 6.82 -2.42 22.32
N GLU A 173 7.31 -2.49 23.54
CA GLU A 173 8.50 -3.30 23.86
C GLU A 173 8.31 -4.76 23.40
N ALA A 174 9.36 -5.34 22.89
CA ALA A 174 9.39 -6.66 22.25
C ALA A 174 8.62 -6.77 20.92
N SER A 175 8.15 -5.67 20.32
CA SER A 175 7.52 -5.71 19.00
C SER A 175 8.49 -6.15 17.91
N LEU A 176 7.95 -6.88 16.94
CA LEU A 176 8.57 -7.07 15.64
C LEU A 176 8.33 -5.82 14.80
N VAL A 177 9.39 -5.21 14.32
CA VAL A 177 9.36 -4.03 13.46
C VAL A 177 9.93 -4.39 12.09
N LEU A 178 9.12 -4.23 11.06
CA LEU A 178 9.54 -4.50 9.69
C LEU A 178 10.10 -3.22 9.09
N TYR A 179 11.27 -3.30 8.50
CA TYR A 179 11.87 -2.19 7.78
C TYR A 179 12.40 -2.63 6.43
N ASP A 180 11.98 -1.92 5.40
CA ASP A 180 12.49 -2.12 4.05
C ASP A 180 12.61 -0.78 3.31
N VAL A 181 13.34 -0.79 2.20
CA VAL A 181 13.71 0.40 1.43
C VAL A 181 13.29 0.22 -0.03
N SER A 182 12.75 1.27 -0.59
CA SER A 182 12.44 1.30 -2.01
C SER A 182 12.98 2.57 -2.67
N SER A 183 12.97 2.61 -3.99
CA SER A 183 13.27 3.83 -4.75
C SER A 183 12.15 4.14 -5.73
N THR A 184 12.02 5.40 -6.07
CA THR A 184 11.18 5.86 -7.16
C THR A 184 11.97 6.80 -8.05
N TYR A 185 11.73 6.75 -9.37
CA TYR A 185 12.38 7.70 -10.27
C TYR A 185 11.75 9.09 -10.14
N PHE A 186 12.59 10.09 -10.37
CA PHE A 186 12.24 11.51 -10.34
C PHE A 186 11.99 12.02 -11.75
N GLU A 187 10.94 12.79 -11.94
CA GLU A 187 10.55 13.33 -13.25
C GLU A 187 10.74 14.86 -13.37
N GLY A 188 11.03 15.53 -12.26
CA GLY A 188 11.36 16.95 -12.24
C GLY A 188 12.77 17.24 -12.76
N HIS A 189 13.11 18.55 -12.84
CA HIS A 189 14.39 18.99 -13.37
C HIS A 189 15.46 19.26 -12.31
N ALA A 190 15.05 19.64 -11.10
CA ALA A 190 16.00 19.97 -10.03
C ALA A 190 15.43 19.57 -8.66
N CYS A 191 16.17 18.74 -7.94
CA CYS A 191 15.94 18.44 -6.53
C CYS A 191 17.23 17.88 -5.94
N PRO A 192 17.70 18.36 -4.77
CA PRO A 192 18.92 17.84 -4.13
C PRO A 192 18.90 16.35 -3.82
N LEU A 193 17.71 15.78 -3.54
CA LEU A 193 17.52 14.35 -3.27
C LEU A 193 17.58 13.49 -4.54
N ALA A 194 17.28 14.07 -5.71
CA ALA A 194 17.26 13.32 -6.96
C ALA A 194 18.70 13.04 -7.43
N ARG A 195 19.13 11.77 -7.34
CA ARG A 195 20.46 11.31 -7.73
C ARG A 195 20.36 10.01 -8.52
N PHE A 196 21.28 9.81 -9.46
CA PHE A 196 21.40 8.52 -10.13
C PHE A 196 21.85 7.46 -9.13
N GLY A 197 21.12 6.35 -9.06
CA GLY A 197 21.33 5.26 -8.13
C GLY A 197 20.62 3.99 -8.60
N HIS A 198 20.48 3.02 -7.71
CA HIS A 198 19.79 1.76 -8.03
C HIS A 198 18.30 1.99 -8.25
N SER A 199 17.85 1.77 -9.48
CA SER A 199 16.42 1.86 -9.82
C SER A 199 15.69 0.54 -9.56
N ARG A 200 14.74 0.54 -8.65
CA ARG A 200 13.82 -0.59 -8.42
C ARG A 200 12.61 -0.59 -9.37
N ASP A 201 12.51 0.45 -10.21
CA ASP A 201 11.42 0.63 -11.18
C ASP A 201 11.86 0.37 -12.62
N SER A 202 13.04 -0.25 -12.82
CA SER A 202 13.64 -0.52 -14.15
C SER A 202 13.83 0.75 -15.00
N ARG A 203 14.07 1.90 -14.36
CA ARG A 203 14.33 3.20 -14.98
C ARG A 203 15.71 3.74 -14.56
N PRO A 204 16.82 3.08 -14.97
CA PRO A 204 18.18 3.51 -14.64
C PRO A 204 18.58 4.80 -15.38
N ASP A 205 17.82 5.20 -16.40
CA ASP A 205 17.94 6.42 -17.18
C ASP A 205 17.46 7.68 -16.43
N ARG A 206 16.84 7.53 -15.25
CA ARG A 206 16.29 8.64 -14.45
C ARG A 206 16.97 8.72 -13.08
N PRO A 207 17.15 9.95 -12.52
CA PRO A 207 17.51 10.10 -11.12
C PRO A 207 16.48 9.42 -10.23
N GLN A 208 16.92 8.90 -9.10
CA GLN A 208 16.08 8.21 -8.13
C GLN A 208 15.91 9.05 -6.86
N ILE A 209 14.87 8.74 -6.10
CA ILE A 209 14.69 9.12 -4.70
C ILE A 209 14.50 7.82 -3.94
N VAL A 210 15.27 7.63 -2.86
CA VAL A 210 15.18 6.46 -1.99
C VAL A 210 14.31 6.80 -0.79
N PHE A 211 13.45 5.88 -0.38
CA PHE A 211 12.66 6.02 0.84
C PHE A 211 12.51 4.69 1.56
N GLY A 212 12.63 4.74 2.88
CA GLY A 212 12.46 3.59 3.78
C GLY A 212 11.14 3.68 4.53
N LEU A 213 10.46 2.55 4.67
CA LEU A 213 9.19 2.43 5.37
C LEU A 213 9.34 1.52 6.58
N LEU A 214 8.89 1.99 7.72
CA LEU A 214 8.84 1.30 8.99
C LEU A 214 7.40 0.93 9.29
N THR A 215 7.14 -0.37 9.48
CA THR A 215 5.80 -0.88 9.78
C THR A 215 5.83 -1.80 11.00
N ASN A 216 4.67 -2.03 11.60
CA ASN A 216 4.51 -3.14 12.53
C ASN A 216 4.46 -4.48 11.74
N VAL A 217 4.29 -5.59 12.45
CA VAL A 217 4.28 -6.94 11.87
C VAL A 217 3.07 -7.20 10.97
N GLU A 218 1.97 -6.50 11.16
CA GLU A 218 0.76 -6.56 10.33
C GLU A 218 0.88 -5.72 9.05
N GLY A 219 1.91 -4.86 8.95
CA GLY A 219 2.12 -3.99 7.79
C GLY A 219 1.53 -2.59 7.93
N ALA A 220 1.00 -2.21 9.11
CA ALA A 220 0.57 -0.84 9.37
C ALA A 220 1.79 0.10 9.34
N PRO A 221 1.80 1.16 8.51
CA PRO A 221 2.92 2.07 8.43
C PRO A 221 3.02 2.95 9.67
N VAL A 222 4.23 3.07 10.23
CA VAL A 222 4.50 3.85 11.43
C VAL A 222 5.33 5.08 11.11
N ALA A 223 6.34 4.93 10.25
CA ALA A 223 7.24 6.02 9.89
C ALA A 223 7.82 5.83 8.50
N VAL A 224 8.17 6.95 7.86
CA VAL A 224 8.85 6.97 6.57
C VAL A 224 10.05 7.91 6.63
N GLU A 225 11.13 7.55 5.93
CA GLU A 225 12.31 8.40 5.80
C GLU A 225 12.71 8.49 4.33
N VAL A 226 13.10 9.69 3.89
CA VAL A 226 13.49 9.95 2.50
C VAL A 226 14.99 10.24 2.43
N PHE A 227 15.66 9.59 1.48
CA PHE A 227 17.10 9.67 1.27
C PHE A 227 17.42 10.10 -0.16
N ALA A 228 18.63 10.59 -0.38
CA ALA A 228 19.14 10.84 -1.72
C ALA A 228 19.16 9.55 -2.56
N GLY A 229 18.89 9.65 -3.85
CA GLY A 229 18.71 8.50 -4.74
C GLY A 229 19.91 7.59 -4.91
N ASN A 230 21.12 8.05 -4.55
CA ASN A 230 22.34 7.27 -4.53
C ASN A 230 22.68 6.65 -3.16
N THR A 231 21.77 6.75 -2.19
CA THR A 231 21.94 6.14 -0.87
C THR A 231 21.79 4.62 -0.98
N GLY A 232 22.83 3.89 -0.56
CA GLY A 232 22.76 2.42 -0.49
C GLY A 232 21.93 1.94 0.71
N ASP A 233 21.16 0.88 0.53
CA ASP A 233 20.21 0.35 1.53
C ASP A 233 20.80 0.21 2.95
N PRO A 234 22.01 -0.35 3.14
CA PRO A 234 22.56 -0.49 4.49
C PRO A 234 22.73 0.85 5.22
N LYS A 235 22.94 1.95 4.50
CA LYS A 235 23.12 3.27 5.12
C LYS A 235 21.83 3.86 5.68
N THR A 236 20.68 3.33 5.28
CA THR A 236 19.37 3.80 5.72
C THR A 236 18.96 3.24 7.08
N LEU A 237 19.63 2.20 7.58
CA LEU A 237 19.27 1.50 8.81
C LEU A 237 19.59 2.31 10.07
N SER A 238 20.79 2.93 10.14
CA SER A 238 21.21 3.67 11.34
C SER A 238 20.23 4.78 11.76
N PRO A 239 19.72 5.62 10.85
CA PRO A 239 18.71 6.62 11.22
C PRO A 239 17.41 6.01 11.77
N GLN A 240 17.05 4.79 11.34
CA GLN A 240 15.85 4.13 11.85
C GLN A 240 16.06 3.60 13.27
N ILE A 241 17.23 3.05 13.56
CA ILE A 241 17.60 2.62 14.91
C ILE A 241 17.55 3.81 15.88
N GLU A 242 18.13 4.94 15.48
CA GLU A 242 18.10 6.16 16.26
C GLU A 242 16.66 6.64 16.49
N LYS A 243 15.84 6.67 15.45
CA LYS A 243 14.41 7.02 15.52
C LYS A 243 13.66 6.12 16.49
N LEU A 244 13.82 4.80 16.41
CA LEU A 244 13.16 3.83 17.28
C LEU A 244 13.53 4.04 18.74
N ARG A 245 14.82 4.21 19.03
CA ARG A 245 15.31 4.33 20.41
C ARG A 245 15.10 5.71 21.02
N GLN A 246 15.51 6.77 20.32
CA GLN A 246 15.53 8.12 20.88
C GLN A 246 14.15 8.79 20.78
N ARG A 247 13.50 8.65 19.61
CA ARG A 247 12.22 9.35 19.37
C ARG A 247 11.02 8.54 19.81
N PHE A 248 11.01 7.23 19.59
CA PHE A 248 9.89 6.37 20.01
C PHE A 248 10.07 5.76 21.41
N GLY A 249 11.27 5.82 21.97
CA GLY A 249 11.58 5.37 23.32
C GLY A 249 11.63 3.85 23.48
N LEU A 250 11.71 3.10 22.38
CA LEU A 250 11.73 1.63 22.39
C LEU A 250 13.16 1.11 22.56
N GLN A 251 13.40 0.34 23.60
CA GLN A 251 14.72 -0.21 23.93
C GLN A 251 14.89 -1.67 23.50
N HIS A 252 13.81 -2.45 23.61
CA HIS A 252 13.78 -3.87 23.27
C HIS A 252 12.80 -4.11 22.12
N LEU A 253 13.33 -4.41 20.95
CA LEU A 253 12.54 -4.72 19.76
C LEU A 253 13.36 -5.61 18.81
N VAL A 254 12.67 -6.28 17.90
CA VAL A 254 13.27 -7.11 16.86
C VAL A 254 13.10 -6.43 15.51
N ILE A 255 14.22 -6.01 14.90
CA ILE A 255 14.19 -5.44 13.54
C ILE A 255 14.24 -6.56 12.52
N VAL A 256 13.25 -6.61 11.65
CA VAL A 256 13.22 -7.55 10.52
C VAL A 256 13.52 -6.78 9.24
N GLY A 257 14.53 -7.23 8.52
CA GLY A 257 14.96 -6.59 7.27
C GLY A 257 15.58 -7.58 6.30
N ASP A 258 15.66 -7.20 5.04
CA ASP A 258 16.21 -8.05 4.01
C ASP A 258 17.75 -8.19 4.13
N ARG A 259 18.31 -9.16 3.39
CA ARG A 259 19.77 -9.44 3.36
C ARG A 259 20.62 -8.30 2.75
N GLY A 260 20.00 -7.37 2.05
CA GLY A 260 20.65 -6.19 1.46
C GLY A 260 20.80 -5.08 2.49
N LEU A 261 19.83 -4.99 3.40
CA LEU A 261 19.72 -3.98 4.44
C LEU A 261 20.52 -4.36 5.69
N ILE A 262 20.25 -5.52 6.30
CA ILE A 262 20.93 -6.01 7.51
C ILE A 262 22.17 -6.81 7.10
N THR A 263 23.24 -6.09 6.80
CA THR A 263 24.54 -6.66 6.44
C THR A 263 25.41 -6.89 7.68
N GLU A 264 26.44 -7.73 7.56
CA GLU A 264 27.41 -7.98 8.63
C GLU A 264 28.00 -6.67 9.22
N ALA A 265 28.32 -5.72 8.34
CA ALA A 265 28.83 -4.43 8.78
C ALA A 265 27.83 -3.64 9.62
N ARG A 266 26.53 -3.76 9.31
CA ARG A 266 25.46 -3.09 10.05
C ARG A 266 25.16 -3.76 11.37
N ILE A 267 25.21 -5.09 11.39
CA ILE A 267 25.08 -5.84 12.64
C ILE A 267 26.15 -5.38 13.63
N ARG A 268 27.42 -5.34 13.22
CA ARG A 268 28.53 -4.95 14.10
C ARG A 268 28.52 -3.48 14.50
N ARG A 269 28.14 -2.56 13.60
CA ARG A 269 28.24 -1.11 13.83
C ARG A 269 27.01 -0.50 14.48
N ASP A 270 25.83 -1.01 14.13
CA ASP A 270 24.58 -0.35 14.47
C ASP A 270 23.72 -1.19 15.44
N LEU A 271 23.51 -2.49 15.15
CA LEU A 271 22.60 -3.33 15.91
C LEU A 271 23.21 -3.88 17.20
N ALA A 272 24.41 -4.43 17.13
CA ALA A 272 25.07 -5.01 18.30
C ALA A 272 25.39 -3.96 19.39
N PRO A 273 25.94 -2.76 19.08
CA PRO A 273 26.14 -1.73 20.09
C PRO A 273 24.83 -1.19 20.67
N ALA A 274 23.75 -1.25 19.89
CA ALA A 274 22.42 -0.86 20.34
C ALA A 274 21.71 -1.97 21.13
N LEU A 275 22.29 -3.16 21.28
CA LEU A 275 21.71 -4.34 21.93
C LEU A 275 20.33 -4.72 21.34
N LEU A 276 20.16 -4.48 20.04
CA LEU A 276 18.91 -4.78 19.34
C LEU A 276 18.92 -6.20 18.79
N GLU A 277 17.75 -6.83 18.87
CA GLU A 277 17.50 -8.10 18.22
C GLU A 277 17.11 -7.88 16.76
N TRP A 278 17.42 -8.85 15.91
CA TRP A 278 17.18 -8.72 14.47
C TRP A 278 16.96 -10.07 13.80
N ILE A 279 16.26 -10.04 12.66
CA ILE A 279 16.01 -11.17 11.76
C ILE A 279 16.34 -10.73 10.35
N SER A 280 17.19 -11.51 9.64
CA SER A 280 17.55 -11.28 8.25
C SER A 280 17.82 -12.60 7.53
N ALA A 281 18.29 -12.56 6.28
CA ALA A 281 18.66 -13.74 5.53
C ALA A 281 20.13 -13.69 5.06
N LEU A 282 20.73 -14.86 4.87
CA LEU A 282 22.04 -14.99 4.26
C LEU A 282 21.99 -14.78 2.75
N ARG A 283 23.09 -14.24 2.21
CA ARG A 283 23.28 -14.18 0.76
C ARG A 283 23.78 -15.52 0.22
N ALA A 284 23.52 -15.80 -1.05
CA ALA A 284 23.88 -17.04 -1.72
C ALA A 284 25.37 -17.45 -1.56
N PRO A 285 26.37 -16.53 -1.60
CA PRO A 285 27.75 -16.92 -1.35
C PRO A 285 28.01 -17.48 0.04
N ALA A 286 27.38 -16.93 1.09
CA ALA A 286 27.51 -17.43 2.46
C ALA A 286 26.83 -18.80 2.62
N ILE A 287 25.65 -19.00 2.00
CA ILE A 287 24.98 -20.31 1.96
C ILE A 287 25.89 -21.36 1.28
N ALA A 288 26.53 -21.00 0.17
CA ALA A 288 27.46 -21.88 -0.52
C ALA A 288 28.73 -22.18 0.30
N ALA A 289 29.18 -21.24 1.15
CA ALA A 289 30.29 -21.48 2.09
C ALA A 289 29.89 -22.51 3.16
N LEU A 290 28.75 -22.31 3.82
CA LEU A 290 28.23 -23.26 4.82
C LEU A 290 28.01 -24.68 4.24
N ALA A 291 27.60 -24.79 2.98
CA ALA A 291 27.47 -26.08 2.31
C ALA A 291 28.85 -26.74 2.06
N ARG A 292 29.88 -25.98 1.69
CA ARG A 292 31.24 -26.49 1.52
C ARG A 292 31.89 -26.95 2.83
N GLU A 293 31.53 -26.29 3.93
CA GLU A 293 32.00 -26.65 5.28
C GLU A 293 31.23 -27.83 5.88
N GLY A 294 30.23 -28.36 5.17
CA GLY A 294 29.42 -29.48 5.62
C GLY A 294 28.36 -29.12 6.69
N VAL A 295 28.16 -27.85 6.98
CA VAL A 295 27.11 -27.39 7.90
C VAL A 295 25.72 -27.62 7.29
N LEU A 296 25.58 -27.42 5.97
CA LEU A 296 24.34 -27.65 5.23
C LEU A 296 24.43 -29.02 4.53
N GLN A 297 23.76 -30.01 5.09
CA GLN A 297 23.66 -31.36 4.52
C GLN A 297 22.25 -31.63 4.03
N PRO A 298 22.07 -32.39 2.93
CA PRO A 298 20.73 -32.79 2.43
C PRO A 298 19.85 -33.47 3.48
N SER A 299 20.46 -34.28 4.35
CA SER A 299 19.79 -35.00 5.45
C SER A 299 19.10 -34.10 6.48
N LEU A 300 19.44 -32.81 6.54
CA LEU A 300 18.71 -31.86 7.40
C LEU A 300 17.23 -31.73 7.06
N PHE A 301 16.84 -32.17 5.87
CA PHE A 301 15.49 -32.02 5.34
C PHE A 301 14.74 -33.35 5.13
N ASP A 302 15.26 -34.44 5.67
CA ASP A 302 14.64 -35.76 5.48
C ASP A 302 13.28 -35.86 6.19
N GLU A 303 13.12 -35.18 7.34
CA GLU A 303 11.86 -35.19 8.09
C GLU A 303 11.10 -33.87 8.03
N ARG A 304 11.79 -32.74 7.88
CA ARG A 304 11.19 -31.38 7.92
C ARG A 304 11.83 -30.48 6.89
N ASP A 305 11.08 -29.49 6.42
CA ASP A 305 11.55 -28.47 5.50
C ASP A 305 12.32 -27.31 6.19
N LEU A 306 12.56 -27.43 7.51
CA LEU A 306 13.24 -26.45 8.36
C LEU A 306 14.15 -27.18 9.35
N ALA A 307 15.40 -26.69 9.46
CA ALA A 307 16.38 -27.12 10.45
C ALA A 307 17.07 -25.91 11.06
N GLU A 308 17.46 -26.00 12.34
CA GLU A 308 18.27 -25.00 13.00
C GLU A 308 19.71 -25.51 13.15
N VAL A 309 20.67 -24.70 12.72
CA VAL A 309 22.09 -25.04 12.76
C VAL A 309 22.89 -23.86 13.37
N SER A 310 24.09 -24.17 13.83
CA SER A 310 25.06 -23.17 14.28
C SER A 310 26.32 -23.26 13.43
N SER A 311 27.08 -22.15 13.29
CA SER A 311 28.32 -22.11 12.57
C SER A 311 29.32 -21.20 13.29
N ALA A 312 30.57 -21.56 13.28
CA ALA A 312 31.65 -20.74 13.83
C ALA A 312 31.84 -19.42 13.08
N GLU A 313 31.41 -19.34 11.81
CA GLU A 313 31.45 -18.11 11.03
C GLU A 313 30.39 -17.07 11.51
N PHE A 314 29.37 -17.51 12.24
CA PHE A 314 28.27 -16.66 12.73
C PHE A 314 28.13 -16.82 14.26
N PRO A 315 29.12 -16.36 15.06
CA PRO A 315 29.09 -16.55 16.50
C PRO A 315 27.96 -15.78 17.16
N GLY A 316 27.20 -16.46 18.04
CA GLY A 316 26.07 -15.88 18.75
C GLY A 316 24.79 -15.74 17.93
N GLU A 317 24.79 -16.26 16.71
CA GLU A 317 23.61 -16.27 15.84
C GLU A 317 23.03 -17.66 15.69
N ARG A 318 21.73 -17.68 15.46
CA ARG A 318 20.96 -18.88 15.08
C ARG A 318 20.76 -18.83 13.57
N LEU A 319 21.00 -19.94 12.90
CA LEU A 319 20.81 -20.10 11.47
C LEU A 319 19.65 -21.06 11.23
N ILE A 320 18.54 -20.54 10.71
CA ILE A 320 17.35 -21.32 10.38
C ILE A 320 17.40 -21.63 8.89
N VAL A 321 17.75 -22.86 8.57
CA VAL A 321 17.86 -23.37 7.21
C VAL A 321 16.50 -23.86 6.76
N CYS A 322 16.06 -23.41 5.59
CA CYS A 322 14.77 -23.72 5.03
C CYS A 322 14.94 -24.27 3.62
N LYS A 323 14.14 -25.27 3.26
CA LYS A 323 14.09 -25.84 1.91
C LYS A 323 12.67 -25.73 1.36
N ASN A 324 12.49 -24.94 0.31
CA ASN A 324 11.21 -24.76 -0.35
C ASN A 324 11.21 -25.50 -1.70
N PRO A 325 10.45 -26.59 -1.86
CA PRO A 325 10.41 -27.37 -3.08
C PRO A 325 9.99 -26.57 -4.32
N LEU A 326 8.99 -25.69 -4.20
CA LEU A 326 8.52 -24.86 -5.32
C LEU A 326 9.60 -23.88 -5.78
N LEU A 327 10.34 -23.31 -4.83
CA LEU A 327 11.48 -22.44 -5.16
C LEU A 327 12.61 -23.25 -5.81
N ALA A 328 12.79 -24.51 -5.41
CA ALA A 328 13.74 -25.43 -6.03
C ALA A 328 13.39 -25.69 -7.50
N GLU A 329 12.16 -26.05 -7.78
CA GLU A 329 11.65 -26.27 -9.13
C GLU A 329 11.79 -25.02 -10.01
N GLU A 330 11.41 -23.86 -9.48
CA GLU A 330 11.55 -22.58 -10.21
C GLU A 330 13.00 -22.25 -10.54
N ARG A 331 13.92 -22.43 -9.59
CA ARG A 331 15.36 -22.19 -9.81
C ARG A 331 15.94 -23.17 -10.83
N ALA A 332 15.60 -24.44 -10.74
CA ALA A 332 16.01 -25.47 -11.69
C ALA A 332 15.51 -25.14 -13.11
N ARG A 333 14.22 -24.84 -13.26
CA ARG A 333 13.63 -24.43 -14.53
C ARG A 333 14.32 -23.18 -15.12
N LYS A 334 14.46 -22.14 -14.33
CA LYS A 334 15.10 -20.88 -14.74
C LYS A 334 16.57 -21.07 -15.14
N ARG A 335 17.31 -21.92 -14.42
CA ARG A 335 18.67 -22.28 -14.77
C ARG A 335 18.73 -22.98 -16.14
N MET A 336 17.85 -23.95 -16.39
CA MET A 336 17.78 -24.66 -17.68
C MET A 336 17.43 -23.71 -18.83
N GLU A 337 16.47 -22.81 -18.63
CA GLU A 337 16.08 -21.78 -19.63
C GLU A 337 17.26 -20.84 -19.96
N LEU A 338 18.00 -20.39 -18.94
CA LEU A 338 19.16 -19.52 -19.13
C LEU A 338 20.32 -20.25 -19.83
N LEU A 339 20.59 -21.50 -19.47
CA LEU A 339 21.60 -22.32 -20.16
C LEU A 339 21.23 -22.51 -21.61
N ALA A 340 20.01 -22.94 -21.91
CA ALA A 340 19.54 -23.14 -23.29
C ALA A 340 19.57 -21.82 -24.11
N ALA A 341 19.20 -20.69 -23.52
CA ALA A 341 19.27 -19.40 -24.19
C ALA A 341 20.71 -18.97 -24.46
N THR A 342 21.63 -19.25 -23.53
CA THR A 342 23.05 -18.95 -23.68
C THR A 342 23.68 -19.81 -24.76
N GLU A 343 23.40 -21.11 -24.79
CA GLU A 343 23.93 -22.07 -25.78
C GLU A 343 23.53 -21.71 -27.20
N ARG A 344 22.25 -21.36 -27.41
CA ARG A 344 21.80 -20.87 -28.71
C ARG A 344 22.63 -19.70 -29.26
N GLU A 345 23.09 -18.82 -28.38
CA GLU A 345 23.92 -17.69 -28.76
C GLU A 345 25.41 -18.05 -28.86
N LEU A 346 25.92 -18.95 -28.01
CA LEU A 346 27.28 -19.48 -28.11
C LEU A 346 27.49 -20.28 -29.38
N GLU A 347 26.51 -21.08 -29.83
CA GLU A 347 26.49 -21.79 -31.10
C GLU A 347 26.64 -20.84 -32.29
N LYS A 348 25.95 -19.68 -32.26
CA LYS A 348 26.11 -18.66 -33.32
C LYS A 348 27.53 -18.09 -33.36
N ILE A 349 28.19 -17.96 -32.21
CA ILE A 349 29.58 -17.51 -32.15
C ILE A 349 30.51 -18.62 -32.67
N ALA A 350 30.32 -19.87 -32.27
CA ALA A 350 31.07 -21.02 -32.74
C ALA A 350 30.93 -21.16 -34.26
N ALA A 351 29.72 -21.16 -34.80
CA ALA A 351 29.46 -21.17 -36.23
C ALA A 351 30.10 -19.99 -36.97
N ALA A 352 30.17 -18.81 -36.37
CA ALA A 352 30.80 -17.64 -36.97
C ALA A 352 32.33 -17.79 -37.13
N THR A 353 32.98 -18.60 -36.27
CA THR A 353 34.43 -18.91 -36.44
C THR A 353 34.69 -19.87 -37.61
N GLN A 354 33.72 -20.69 -37.99
CA GLN A 354 33.83 -21.72 -39.03
C GLN A 354 33.40 -21.25 -40.43
N ARG A 355 32.94 -20.01 -40.59
CA ARG A 355 32.47 -19.48 -41.87
C ARG A 355 33.61 -19.43 -42.91
N SER A 356 33.32 -19.77 -44.16
CA SER A 356 34.27 -19.64 -45.26
C SER A 356 34.56 -18.19 -45.65
N ARG A 357 33.55 -17.29 -45.50
CA ARG A 357 33.71 -15.86 -45.76
C ARG A 357 33.36 -15.06 -44.49
N ARG A 358 34.14 -13.99 -44.20
CA ARG A 358 33.97 -13.12 -43.05
C ARG A 358 33.93 -13.88 -41.69
N ALA A 359 34.76 -14.92 -41.57
CA ALA A 359 34.90 -15.68 -40.33
C ALA A 359 35.30 -14.78 -39.14
N LEU A 360 34.77 -15.06 -37.99
CA LEU A 360 35.20 -14.42 -36.75
C LEU A 360 36.58 -14.99 -36.35
N ARG A 361 37.63 -14.18 -36.43
CA ARG A 361 39.03 -14.54 -36.20
C ARG A 361 39.63 -13.64 -35.11
N GLY A 362 40.64 -14.13 -34.43
CA GLY A 362 41.37 -13.44 -33.36
C GLY A 362 40.83 -13.76 -31.98
N LYS A 363 41.67 -14.37 -31.14
CA LYS A 363 41.34 -14.78 -29.76
C LYS A 363 40.66 -13.66 -28.99
N THR A 364 41.21 -12.45 -29.02
CA THR A 364 40.67 -11.29 -28.34
C THR A 364 39.24 -10.91 -28.81
N ARG A 365 39.00 -10.93 -30.14
CA ARG A 365 37.68 -10.60 -30.69
C ARG A 365 36.62 -11.63 -30.33
N ILE A 366 36.99 -12.91 -30.35
CA ILE A 366 36.13 -14.01 -29.95
C ILE A 366 35.82 -13.87 -28.44
N ALA A 367 36.86 -13.68 -27.60
CA ALA A 367 36.71 -13.52 -26.17
C ALA A 367 35.80 -12.35 -25.77
N LEU A 368 35.93 -11.18 -26.41
CA LEU A 368 35.04 -10.03 -26.17
C LEU A 368 33.58 -10.34 -26.48
N ARG A 369 33.32 -11.08 -27.57
CA ARG A 369 31.97 -11.42 -27.97
C ARG A 369 31.34 -12.45 -27.04
N VAL A 370 32.10 -13.47 -26.67
CA VAL A 370 31.69 -14.48 -25.68
C VAL A 370 31.48 -13.83 -24.30
N GLY A 371 32.41 -12.98 -23.87
CA GLY A 371 32.32 -12.28 -22.57
C GLY A 371 31.08 -11.40 -22.45
N LYS A 372 30.74 -10.62 -23.50
CA LYS A 372 29.49 -9.83 -23.54
C LYS A 372 28.23 -10.71 -23.38
N LEU A 373 28.22 -11.86 -24.06
CA LEU A 373 27.12 -12.81 -24.00
C LEU A 373 26.97 -13.42 -22.61
N LEU A 374 28.05 -13.95 -22.06
CA LEU A 374 28.05 -14.59 -20.74
C LEU A 374 27.70 -13.61 -19.62
N ASN A 375 28.16 -12.37 -19.74
CA ASN A 375 27.80 -11.32 -18.78
C ASN A 375 26.31 -10.95 -18.86
N ARG A 376 25.69 -11.03 -20.03
CA ARG A 376 24.25 -10.78 -20.21
C ARG A 376 23.40 -11.80 -19.45
N TYR A 377 23.78 -13.07 -19.47
CA TYR A 377 23.01 -14.17 -18.84
C TYR A 377 23.51 -14.57 -17.45
N HIS A 378 24.67 -14.06 -17.03
CA HIS A 378 25.31 -14.36 -15.72
C HIS A 378 25.55 -15.85 -15.43
N VAL A 379 25.77 -16.65 -16.47
CA VAL A 379 25.96 -18.12 -16.37
C VAL A 379 27.38 -18.58 -16.72
N ALA A 380 28.36 -17.67 -16.75
CA ALA A 380 29.75 -17.97 -17.13
C ALA A 380 30.35 -19.14 -16.38
N LYS A 381 30.03 -19.30 -15.09
CA LYS A 381 30.51 -20.36 -14.19
C LYS A 381 30.09 -21.78 -14.60
N HIS A 382 29.10 -21.91 -15.46
CA HIS A 382 28.54 -23.19 -15.90
C HIS A 382 29.11 -23.69 -17.23
N TYR A 383 30.12 -22.96 -17.78
CA TYR A 383 30.74 -23.32 -19.03
C TYR A 383 32.25 -23.38 -18.93
N ARG A 384 32.84 -24.40 -19.55
CA ARG A 384 34.25 -24.45 -19.88
C ARG A 384 34.41 -23.97 -21.31
N LEU A 385 35.22 -22.94 -21.51
CA LEU A 385 35.38 -22.27 -22.80
C LEU A 385 36.76 -22.53 -23.35
N LEU A 386 36.85 -22.92 -24.61
CA LEU A 386 38.12 -23.00 -25.36
C LEU A 386 38.07 -21.94 -26.47
N ILE A 387 38.91 -20.93 -26.33
CA ILE A 387 39.03 -19.82 -27.27
C ILE A 387 40.41 -19.80 -27.89
N GLU A 388 40.46 -20.02 -29.17
CA GLU A 388 41.67 -20.03 -30.00
C GLU A 388 41.64 -18.90 -31.05
N GLU A 389 42.72 -18.73 -31.82
CA GLU A 389 42.77 -17.68 -32.85
C GLU A 389 41.74 -17.85 -33.94
N GLN A 390 41.38 -19.10 -34.26
CA GLN A 390 40.49 -19.42 -35.38
C GLN A 390 39.25 -20.23 -34.99
N ALA A 391 39.14 -20.67 -33.74
CA ALA A 391 38.10 -21.55 -33.26
C ALA A 391 37.57 -21.14 -31.89
N PHE A 392 36.32 -21.49 -31.68
CA PHE A 392 35.66 -21.36 -30.38
C PHE A 392 34.80 -22.61 -30.13
N SER A 393 34.98 -23.20 -28.99
CA SER A 393 34.11 -24.27 -28.48
C SER A 393 33.81 -24.08 -27.02
N TYR A 394 32.75 -24.71 -26.54
CA TYR A 394 32.32 -24.68 -25.17
C TYR A 394 31.72 -26.03 -24.75
N THR A 395 31.80 -26.31 -23.45
CA THR A 395 31.13 -27.48 -22.85
C THR A 395 30.50 -27.04 -21.54
N ARG A 396 29.42 -27.70 -21.13
CA ARG A 396 28.85 -27.50 -19.81
C ARG A 396 29.80 -28.00 -18.73
N ASP A 397 29.91 -27.26 -17.66
CA ASP A 397 30.54 -27.74 -16.43
C ASP A 397 29.47 -28.36 -15.52
N GLU A 398 29.16 -29.62 -15.78
CA GLU A 398 28.11 -30.36 -15.06
C GLU A 398 28.38 -30.43 -13.55
N ALA A 399 29.64 -30.45 -13.13
CA ALA A 399 30.00 -30.42 -11.71
C ALA A 399 29.59 -29.12 -11.03
N THR A 400 29.79 -27.98 -11.69
CA THR A 400 29.38 -26.67 -11.18
C THR A 400 27.85 -26.52 -11.19
N ILE A 401 27.18 -27.05 -12.22
CA ILE A 401 25.72 -27.06 -12.31
C ILE A 401 25.13 -27.91 -11.18
N ALA A 402 25.67 -29.11 -10.94
CA ALA A 402 25.21 -30.00 -9.88
C ALA A 402 25.40 -29.41 -8.48
N LYS A 403 26.55 -28.75 -8.22
CA LYS A 403 26.80 -28.03 -6.96
C LYS A 403 25.80 -26.92 -6.70
N GLU A 404 25.42 -26.18 -7.73
CA GLU A 404 24.40 -25.13 -7.59
C GLU A 404 23.00 -25.74 -7.40
N ALA A 405 22.68 -26.81 -8.15
CA ALA A 405 21.40 -27.50 -8.07
C ALA A 405 21.15 -28.10 -6.67
N ALA A 406 22.18 -28.57 -5.99
CA ALA A 406 22.07 -29.08 -4.61
C ALA A 406 21.54 -28.04 -3.61
N LEU A 407 21.69 -26.75 -3.92
CA LEU A 407 21.20 -25.64 -3.09
C LEU A 407 19.90 -25.03 -3.61
N ASP A 408 19.27 -25.63 -4.60
CA ASP A 408 17.97 -25.16 -5.09
C ASP A 408 16.93 -25.27 -3.98
N GLY A 409 16.15 -24.20 -3.83
CA GLY A 409 15.14 -24.09 -2.80
C GLY A 409 15.68 -23.79 -1.39
N VAL A 410 16.99 -23.91 -1.16
CA VAL A 410 17.58 -23.60 0.14
C VAL A 410 17.72 -22.10 0.32
N TYR A 411 17.27 -21.60 1.48
CA TYR A 411 17.57 -20.26 1.99
C TYR A 411 17.81 -20.36 3.49
N VAL A 412 18.59 -19.43 4.02
CA VAL A 412 18.97 -19.43 5.44
C VAL A 412 18.60 -18.08 6.04
N ILE A 413 17.77 -18.13 7.08
CA ILE A 413 17.46 -16.97 7.91
C ILE A 413 18.45 -16.97 9.07
N ARG A 414 18.98 -15.80 9.39
CA ARG A 414 19.90 -15.58 10.51
C ARG A 414 19.30 -14.62 11.53
N THR A 415 19.54 -14.85 12.82
CA THR A 415 19.02 -14.01 13.89
C THR A 415 19.84 -14.15 15.16
N ASN A 416 19.85 -13.12 16.01
CA ASN A 416 20.36 -13.18 17.39
C ASN A 416 19.21 -13.32 18.42
N VAL A 417 17.95 -13.39 17.98
CA VAL A 417 16.81 -13.60 18.88
C VAL A 417 16.92 -14.97 19.55
N PRO A 418 16.90 -15.07 20.88
CA PRO A 418 17.04 -16.37 21.55
C PRO A 418 15.84 -17.28 21.28
N GLN A 419 16.09 -18.60 21.24
CA GLN A 419 15.06 -19.60 20.91
C GLN A 419 13.87 -19.58 21.87
N ARG A 420 14.10 -19.21 23.13
CA ARG A 420 13.03 -19.04 24.15
C ARG A 420 12.06 -17.89 23.82
N ALA A 421 12.51 -16.88 23.08
CA ALA A 421 11.68 -15.76 22.64
C ALA A 421 10.94 -16.05 21.34
N LEU A 422 11.62 -16.62 20.34
CA LEU A 422 11.03 -17.03 19.07
C LEU A 422 11.59 -18.38 18.62
N SER A 423 10.70 -19.34 18.38
CA SER A 423 11.08 -20.62 17.75
C SER A 423 11.59 -20.40 16.33
N GLY A 424 12.27 -21.39 15.74
CA GLY A 424 12.72 -21.32 14.34
C GLY A 424 11.58 -21.05 13.36
N GLU A 425 10.43 -21.68 13.56
CA GLU A 425 9.23 -21.42 12.74
C GLU A 425 8.72 -19.99 12.86
N GLN A 426 8.69 -19.45 14.07
CA GLN A 426 8.26 -18.06 14.31
C GLN A 426 9.22 -17.06 13.66
N VAL A 427 10.53 -17.32 13.68
CA VAL A 427 11.53 -16.52 12.98
C VAL A 427 11.30 -16.53 11.47
N VAL A 428 11.00 -17.71 10.89
CA VAL A 428 10.69 -17.82 9.45
C VAL A 428 9.41 -17.05 9.12
N ARG A 429 8.38 -17.17 9.94
CA ARG A 429 7.11 -16.42 9.77
C ARG A 429 7.35 -14.92 9.86
N ALA A 430 8.11 -14.46 10.85
CA ALA A 430 8.46 -13.05 11.01
C ALA A 430 9.21 -12.51 9.78
N TYR A 431 10.20 -13.25 9.27
CA TYR A 431 10.92 -12.85 8.05
C TYR A 431 10.00 -12.75 6.83
N LYS A 432 9.09 -13.70 6.66
CA LYS A 432 8.13 -13.68 5.55
C LYS A 432 7.13 -12.53 5.62
N ARG A 433 6.92 -11.93 6.79
CA ARG A 433 6.07 -10.73 6.95
C ARG A 433 6.66 -9.50 6.23
N LEU A 434 7.93 -9.50 5.82
CA LEU A 434 8.46 -8.45 4.95
C LEU A 434 7.63 -8.26 3.66
N SER A 435 6.91 -9.29 3.22
CA SER A 435 5.96 -9.17 2.11
C SER A 435 4.87 -8.12 2.35
N ALA A 436 4.53 -7.81 3.61
CA ALA A 436 3.58 -6.73 3.93
C ALA A 436 4.16 -5.34 3.59
N VAL A 437 5.46 -5.13 3.86
CA VAL A 437 6.14 -3.88 3.46
C VAL A 437 6.28 -3.79 1.94
N GLU A 438 6.55 -4.90 1.26
CA GLU A 438 6.57 -4.95 -0.21
C GLU A 438 5.18 -4.60 -0.80
N GLN A 439 4.10 -5.08 -0.17
CA GLN A 439 2.73 -4.71 -0.56
C GLN A 439 2.47 -3.23 -0.34
N ALA A 440 2.93 -2.66 0.79
CA ALA A 440 2.86 -1.23 1.06
C ALA A 440 3.56 -0.41 -0.04
N PHE A 441 4.79 -0.80 -0.42
CA PHE A 441 5.49 -0.13 -1.51
C PHE A 441 4.78 -0.26 -2.86
N ARG A 442 4.14 -1.38 -3.12
CA ARG A 442 3.36 -1.59 -4.36
C ARG A 442 2.16 -0.65 -4.42
N SER A 443 1.39 -0.53 -3.33
CA SER A 443 0.28 0.43 -3.24
C SER A 443 0.79 1.87 -3.38
N LEU A 444 1.81 2.25 -2.60
CA LEU A 444 2.40 3.59 -2.64
C LEU A 444 2.87 3.99 -4.04
N LYS A 445 3.51 3.08 -4.79
CA LYS A 445 4.15 3.41 -6.07
C LYS A 445 3.20 3.51 -7.24
N SER A 446 2.33 2.51 -7.45
CA SER A 446 1.70 2.34 -8.74
C SER A 446 0.29 1.75 -8.73
N VAL A 447 -0.13 1.06 -7.68
CA VAL A 447 -1.43 0.37 -7.70
C VAL A 447 -2.55 1.31 -7.27
N ASP A 448 -2.43 1.91 -6.09
CA ASP A 448 -3.52 2.71 -5.52
C ASP A 448 -3.15 4.19 -5.35
N LEU A 449 -2.01 4.50 -4.73
CA LEU A 449 -1.71 5.86 -4.26
C LEU A 449 -0.85 6.70 -5.21
N HIS A 450 -0.18 6.10 -6.18
CA HIS A 450 0.59 6.79 -7.22
C HIS A 450 1.50 7.89 -6.66
N ILE A 451 2.51 7.52 -5.84
CA ILE A 451 3.53 8.46 -5.36
C ILE A 451 4.21 9.22 -6.51
N ARG A 452 4.27 8.60 -7.68
CA ARG A 452 4.74 9.18 -8.95
C ARG A 452 3.59 9.80 -9.73
N PRO A 453 3.87 10.81 -10.55
CA PRO A 453 5.16 11.47 -10.77
C PRO A 453 5.56 12.43 -9.63
N ILE A 454 6.88 12.56 -9.36
CA ILE A 454 7.42 13.53 -8.41
C ILE A 454 8.13 14.64 -9.20
N PHE A 455 7.63 15.87 -9.09
CA PHE A 455 8.15 17.06 -9.75
C PHE A 455 8.63 18.15 -8.79
N HIS A 456 8.57 17.90 -7.47
CA HIS A 456 8.90 18.91 -6.47
C HIS A 456 10.39 19.30 -6.51
N HIS A 457 10.67 20.59 -6.63
CA HIS A 457 12.05 21.10 -6.69
C HIS A 457 12.73 21.15 -5.32
N LYS A 458 11.96 21.41 -4.25
CA LYS A 458 12.47 21.51 -2.88
C LYS A 458 12.50 20.14 -2.22
N GLU A 459 13.59 19.88 -1.48
CA GLU A 459 13.77 18.64 -0.72
C GLU A 459 12.63 18.43 0.29
N GLU A 460 12.28 19.48 1.04
CA GLU A 460 11.24 19.43 2.07
C GLU A 460 9.88 19.05 1.46
N ARG A 461 9.56 19.53 0.26
CA ARG A 461 8.31 19.19 -0.43
C ARG A 461 8.29 17.75 -0.95
N VAL A 462 9.44 17.20 -1.32
CA VAL A 462 9.55 15.77 -1.63
C VAL A 462 9.32 14.94 -0.37
N ARG A 463 9.95 15.30 0.76
CA ARG A 463 9.74 14.65 2.05
C ARG A 463 8.28 14.72 2.49
N ALA A 464 7.68 15.90 2.44
CA ALA A 464 6.27 16.11 2.76
C ALA A 464 5.32 15.28 1.87
N HIS A 465 5.61 15.20 0.57
CA HIS A 465 4.82 14.41 -0.37
C HIS A 465 4.89 12.91 -0.06
N VAL A 466 6.08 12.38 0.20
CA VAL A 466 6.26 10.97 0.58
C VAL A 466 5.57 10.67 1.91
N PHE A 467 5.67 11.59 2.88
CA PHE A 467 4.98 11.46 4.15
C PHE A 467 3.45 11.51 4.00
N LEU A 468 2.93 12.42 3.18
CA LEU A 468 1.50 12.44 2.82
C LEU A 468 1.04 11.10 2.22
N CYS A 469 1.84 10.52 1.32
CA CYS A 469 1.53 9.22 0.72
C CYS A 469 1.56 8.10 1.76
N MET A 470 2.48 8.12 2.72
CA MET A 470 2.50 7.16 3.82
C MET A 470 1.23 7.26 4.69
N LEU A 471 0.78 8.48 5.02
CA LEU A 471 -0.46 8.69 5.78
C LEU A 471 -1.70 8.27 4.98
N ALA A 472 -1.71 8.50 3.66
CA ALA A 472 -2.77 7.99 2.78
C ALA A 472 -2.80 6.46 2.76
N TYR A 473 -1.61 5.81 2.73
CA TYR A 473 -1.50 4.35 2.86
C TYR A 473 -1.99 3.87 4.23
N TYR A 474 -1.75 4.60 5.30
CA TYR A 474 -2.27 4.27 6.63
C TYR A 474 -3.80 4.23 6.64
N VAL A 475 -4.47 5.18 5.98
CA VAL A 475 -5.94 5.18 5.81
C VAL A 475 -6.38 4.00 4.94
N GLU A 476 -5.72 3.77 3.79
CA GLU A 476 -5.99 2.65 2.89
C GLU A 476 -5.85 1.31 3.62
N TRP A 477 -4.78 1.13 4.43
CA TRP A 477 -4.53 -0.07 5.20
C TRP A 477 -5.71 -0.39 6.14
N HIS A 478 -6.18 0.59 6.91
CA HIS A 478 -7.35 0.44 7.78
C HIS A 478 -8.65 0.14 7.01
N MET A 479 -8.84 0.80 5.86
CA MET A 479 -10.00 0.52 5.01
C MET A 479 -9.95 -0.90 4.46
N ARG A 480 -8.79 -1.37 4.01
CA ARG A 480 -8.63 -2.74 3.48
C ARG A 480 -8.92 -3.80 4.53
N GLU A 481 -8.45 -3.62 5.76
CA GLU A 481 -8.74 -4.52 6.88
C GLU A 481 -10.26 -4.62 7.13
N LYS A 482 -10.95 -3.48 7.26
CA LYS A 482 -12.40 -3.46 7.49
C LYS A 482 -13.21 -3.96 6.28
N LEU A 483 -12.80 -3.62 5.07
CA LEU A 483 -13.49 -3.97 3.83
C LEU A 483 -13.08 -5.33 3.26
N ALA A 484 -12.17 -6.07 3.90
CA ALA A 484 -11.69 -7.37 3.43
C ALA A 484 -12.82 -8.33 2.99
N PRO A 485 -14.00 -8.40 3.64
CA PRO A 485 -15.12 -9.23 3.16
C PRO A 485 -15.61 -8.90 1.75
N LEU A 486 -15.51 -7.64 1.31
CA LEU A 486 -15.91 -7.17 -0.03
C LEU A 486 -14.75 -7.17 -1.04
N LEU A 487 -13.52 -7.40 -0.57
CA LEU A 487 -12.32 -7.36 -1.40
C LEU A 487 -11.80 -8.75 -1.74
N PHE A 488 -10.95 -8.85 -2.77
CA PHE A 488 -10.15 -10.06 -3.03
C PHE A 488 -9.05 -10.29 -1.99
N ASP A 489 -8.95 -9.43 -0.98
CA ASP A 489 -7.97 -9.52 0.10
C ASP A 489 -8.31 -10.67 1.06
N GLU A 490 -7.32 -11.10 1.86
CA GLU A 490 -7.54 -12.11 2.90
C GLU A 490 -8.41 -11.51 4.03
N GLU A 491 -9.40 -12.26 4.46
CA GLU A 491 -10.32 -11.84 5.53
C GLU A 491 -10.22 -12.68 6.81
N ASP A 492 -9.47 -13.79 6.76
CA ASP A 492 -9.28 -14.71 7.88
C ASP A 492 -7.82 -15.18 7.94
N TRP A 493 -6.96 -14.29 8.44
CA TRP A 493 -5.53 -14.57 8.58
C TRP A 493 -5.21 -15.79 9.45
N PRO A 494 -5.89 -16.06 10.60
CA PRO A 494 -5.69 -17.28 11.36
C PRO A 494 -5.98 -18.54 10.57
N ALA A 495 -7.09 -18.60 9.84
CA ALA A 495 -7.42 -19.75 9.00
C ALA A 495 -6.46 -19.90 7.81
N ALA A 496 -6.02 -18.79 7.20
CA ALA A 496 -5.01 -18.80 6.14
C ALA A 496 -3.67 -19.36 6.64
N GLU A 497 -3.26 -18.98 7.84
CA GLU A 497 -2.04 -19.47 8.46
C GLU A 497 -2.17 -20.95 8.88
N ALA A 498 -3.33 -21.37 9.40
CA ALA A 498 -3.60 -22.78 9.74
C ALA A 498 -3.67 -23.69 8.50
N ALA A 499 -4.09 -23.17 7.35
CA ALA A 499 -4.11 -23.90 6.08
C ALA A 499 -2.71 -24.15 5.50
N ARG A 500 -1.68 -23.51 6.05
CA ARG A 500 -0.31 -23.62 5.60
C ARG A 500 0.32 -24.95 6.05
N ALA A 501 0.90 -25.71 5.14
CA ALA A 501 1.52 -26.99 5.44
C ALA A 501 2.74 -26.86 6.40
N SER A 502 3.48 -25.74 6.31
CA SER A 502 4.62 -25.43 7.18
C SER A 502 4.96 -23.94 7.15
N ALA A 503 5.82 -23.49 8.05
CA ALA A 503 6.34 -22.12 8.02
C ALA A 503 7.12 -21.80 6.73
N VAL A 504 7.73 -22.78 6.10
CA VAL A 504 8.49 -22.66 4.84
C VAL A 504 7.58 -22.65 3.63
N ALA A 505 6.46 -23.37 3.67
CA ALA A 505 5.49 -23.43 2.57
C ALA A 505 5.00 -22.05 2.12
N PRO A 506 4.59 -21.87 0.86
CA PRO A 506 3.95 -20.65 0.40
C PRO A 506 2.75 -20.27 1.24
N ALA A 507 2.47 -18.97 1.32
CA ALA A 507 1.24 -18.50 1.93
C ALA A 507 0.04 -19.08 1.18
N GLN A 508 -0.94 -19.61 1.93
CA GLN A 508 -2.20 -20.06 1.38
C GLN A 508 -3.30 -19.08 1.80
N ARG A 509 -4.34 -19.02 1.00
CA ARG A 509 -5.53 -18.24 1.37
C ARG A 509 -6.45 -19.11 2.21
N SER A 510 -7.20 -18.48 3.10
CA SER A 510 -8.26 -19.18 3.85
C SER A 510 -9.30 -19.79 2.91
N PRO A 511 -9.97 -20.88 3.30
CA PRO A 511 -11.04 -21.48 2.50
C PRO A 511 -12.12 -20.49 2.10
N ARG A 512 -12.45 -19.56 2.99
CA ARG A 512 -13.42 -18.49 2.76
C ARG A 512 -12.96 -17.53 1.66
N THR A 513 -11.72 -17.06 1.73
CA THR A 513 -11.13 -16.21 0.69
C THR A 513 -10.97 -16.92 -0.65
N LEU A 514 -10.67 -18.22 -0.66
CA LEU A 514 -10.64 -19.02 -1.87
C LEU A 514 -12.03 -19.11 -2.52
N ALA A 515 -13.06 -19.44 -1.74
CA ALA A 515 -14.44 -19.51 -2.21
C ALA A 515 -14.92 -18.18 -2.79
N LYS A 516 -14.68 -17.09 -2.07
CA LYS A 516 -14.97 -15.71 -2.51
C LYS A 516 -14.26 -15.35 -3.82
N SER A 517 -12.99 -15.71 -3.95
CA SER A 517 -12.18 -15.44 -5.15
C SER A 517 -12.66 -16.27 -6.36
N ALA A 518 -13.07 -17.52 -6.16
CA ALA A 518 -13.56 -18.40 -7.20
C ALA A 518 -14.93 -17.96 -7.74
N THR A 519 -15.87 -17.66 -6.83
CA THR A 519 -17.24 -17.26 -7.19
C THR A 519 -17.35 -15.79 -7.58
N LYS A 520 -16.36 -14.95 -7.22
CA LYS A 520 -16.38 -13.48 -7.32
C LYS A 520 -17.58 -12.86 -6.59
N ARG A 521 -18.07 -13.55 -5.57
CA ARG A 521 -19.19 -13.14 -4.73
C ARG A 521 -18.87 -13.39 -3.26
N THR A 522 -19.38 -12.51 -2.40
CA THR A 522 -19.36 -12.70 -0.95
C THR A 522 -20.35 -13.81 -0.55
N ALA A 523 -20.30 -14.25 0.71
CA ALA A 523 -21.30 -15.17 1.26
C ALA A 523 -22.74 -14.63 1.18
N GLU A 524 -22.89 -13.31 1.17
CA GLU A 524 -24.17 -12.60 1.05
C GLU A 524 -24.59 -12.40 -0.42
N GLY A 525 -23.84 -12.92 -1.40
CA GLY A 525 -24.12 -12.82 -2.83
C GLY A 525 -23.69 -11.49 -3.48
N LEU A 526 -23.07 -10.56 -2.74
CA LEU A 526 -22.57 -9.30 -3.27
C LEU A 526 -21.32 -9.51 -4.14
N PRO A 527 -21.07 -8.65 -5.15
CA PRO A 527 -19.86 -8.75 -5.96
C PRO A 527 -18.59 -8.44 -5.14
N VAL A 528 -17.51 -9.18 -5.42
CA VAL A 528 -16.19 -8.95 -4.81
C VAL A 528 -15.38 -8.02 -5.72
N HIS A 529 -14.69 -7.06 -5.12
CA HIS A 529 -13.98 -6.00 -5.79
C HIS A 529 -12.48 -5.99 -5.49
N SER A 530 -11.68 -5.35 -6.33
CA SER A 530 -10.42 -4.76 -5.89
C SER A 530 -10.72 -3.49 -5.08
N PHE A 531 -9.77 -3.03 -4.26
CA PHE A 531 -9.96 -1.78 -3.51
C PHE A 531 -10.33 -0.61 -4.43
N ARG A 532 -9.64 -0.49 -5.56
CA ARG A 532 -9.89 0.56 -6.56
C ARG A 532 -11.30 0.49 -7.16
N THR A 533 -11.75 -0.70 -7.55
CA THR A 533 -13.10 -0.85 -8.15
C THR A 533 -14.21 -0.67 -7.12
N LEU A 534 -13.96 -0.99 -5.84
CA LEU A 534 -14.92 -0.68 -4.78
C LEU A 534 -15.05 0.82 -4.56
N LEU A 535 -13.93 1.56 -4.55
CA LEU A 535 -13.99 3.04 -4.47
C LEU A 535 -14.72 3.66 -5.67
N GLN A 536 -14.56 3.10 -6.88
CA GLN A 536 -15.29 3.54 -8.06
C GLN A 536 -16.80 3.28 -7.93
N ASP A 537 -17.20 2.13 -7.38
CA ASP A 537 -18.61 1.85 -7.08
C ASP A 537 -19.16 2.84 -6.04
N LEU A 538 -18.44 3.05 -4.94
CA LEU A 538 -18.82 4.04 -3.92
C LEU A 538 -18.93 5.46 -4.49
N ALA A 539 -18.16 5.82 -5.51
CA ALA A 539 -18.24 7.14 -6.16
C ALA A 539 -19.58 7.38 -6.86
N THR A 540 -20.31 6.32 -7.23
CA THR A 540 -21.64 6.43 -7.85
C THR A 540 -22.71 6.88 -6.87
N LEU A 541 -22.47 6.80 -5.56
CA LEU A 541 -23.29 7.46 -4.56
C LEU A 541 -23.01 8.96 -4.61
N THR A 542 -23.95 9.74 -5.11
CA THR A 542 -23.78 11.17 -5.39
C THR A 542 -24.52 12.06 -4.40
N ARG A 543 -23.96 13.24 -4.19
CA ARG A 543 -24.62 14.37 -3.53
C ARG A 543 -25.11 15.33 -4.60
N ASN A 544 -26.44 15.48 -4.69
CA ASN A 544 -27.11 16.25 -5.71
C ASN A 544 -27.55 17.59 -5.13
N HIS A 545 -27.12 18.68 -5.75
CA HIS A 545 -27.60 20.01 -5.43
C HIS A 545 -28.87 20.27 -6.26
N ILE A 546 -29.98 20.38 -5.56
CA ILE A 546 -31.31 20.51 -6.16
C ILE A 546 -31.80 21.93 -5.99
N VAL A 547 -32.13 22.57 -7.11
CA VAL A 547 -32.65 23.92 -7.17
C VAL A 547 -34.13 23.83 -7.57
N PRO A 548 -35.03 24.26 -6.69
CA PRO A 548 -36.45 24.43 -7.07
C PRO A 548 -36.55 25.53 -8.11
N LYS A 549 -37.29 25.29 -9.21
CA LYS A 549 -37.56 26.33 -10.23
C LYS A 549 -38.53 27.41 -9.73
N ASP A 550 -39.30 27.11 -8.70
CA ASP A 550 -40.07 28.08 -7.97
C ASP A 550 -39.18 28.79 -6.93
N THR A 551 -38.99 30.07 -7.06
CA THR A 551 -38.07 30.93 -6.30
C THR A 551 -38.37 31.01 -4.80
N ALA A 552 -39.48 30.48 -4.31
CA ALA A 552 -39.86 30.55 -2.90
C ALA A 552 -39.26 29.43 -2.03
N MET A 553 -38.65 28.39 -2.61
CA MET A 553 -37.96 27.32 -1.88
C MET A 553 -36.43 27.49 -2.04
N PRO A 554 -35.67 27.42 -0.94
CA PRO A 554 -34.21 27.45 -1.06
C PRO A 554 -33.69 26.17 -1.70
N PRO A 555 -32.54 26.22 -2.38
CA PRO A 555 -31.81 25.03 -2.83
C PRO A 555 -31.51 24.10 -1.66
N PHE A 556 -31.45 22.79 -1.94
CA PHE A 556 -31.09 21.77 -0.94
C PHE A 556 -30.29 20.65 -1.56
N ASP A 557 -29.51 19.95 -0.68
CA ASP A 557 -28.75 18.80 -1.10
C ASP A 557 -29.46 17.50 -0.78
N MET A 558 -29.38 16.52 -1.70
CA MET A 558 -29.93 15.19 -1.51
C MET A 558 -28.94 14.12 -2.00
N LEU A 559 -28.74 13.08 -1.20
CA LEU A 559 -27.94 11.92 -1.62
C LEU A 559 -28.78 11.00 -2.52
N SER A 560 -28.14 10.38 -3.51
CA SER A 560 -28.73 9.23 -4.20
C SER A 560 -28.93 8.07 -3.22
N LEU A 561 -29.86 7.17 -3.50
CA LEU A 561 -30.08 5.99 -2.66
C LEU A 561 -28.88 5.03 -2.79
N PRO A 562 -28.28 4.57 -1.68
CA PRO A 562 -27.17 3.64 -1.73
C PRO A 562 -27.62 2.25 -2.17
N THR A 563 -26.79 1.59 -2.98
CA THR A 563 -26.97 0.18 -3.34
C THR A 563 -26.69 -0.74 -2.13
N PRO A 564 -27.14 -2.01 -2.15
CA PRO A 564 -26.82 -2.97 -1.09
C PRO A 564 -25.30 -3.13 -0.84
N LEU A 565 -24.49 -3.09 -1.90
CA LEU A 565 -23.03 -3.12 -1.79
C LEU A 565 -22.48 -1.89 -1.04
N GLN A 566 -22.95 -0.71 -1.40
CA GLN A 566 -22.57 0.56 -0.76
C GLN A 566 -22.98 0.58 0.71
N GLN A 567 -24.21 0.17 1.02
CA GLN A 567 -24.69 0.05 2.41
C GLN A 567 -23.79 -0.90 3.22
N ARG A 568 -23.46 -2.06 2.64
CA ARG A 568 -22.59 -3.03 3.29
C ARG A 568 -21.18 -2.47 3.53
N ALA A 569 -20.61 -1.75 2.57
CA ALA A 569 -19.31 -1.11 2.70
C ALA A 569 -19.31 -0.08 3.85
N PHE A 570 -20.31 0.79 3.93
CA PHE A 570 -20.42 1.76 5.04
C PHE A 570 -20.62 1.08 6.39
N THR A 571 -21.40 0.00 6.45
CA THR A 571 -21.57 -0.81 7.66
C THR A 571 -20.24 -1.41 8.12
N LEU A 572 -19.44 -1.98 7.22
CA LEU A 572 -18.13 -2.55 7.53
C LEU A 572 -17.13 -1.49 8.00
N LEU A 573 -17.22 -0.28 7.47
CA LEU A 573 -16.39 0.85 7.89
C LEU A 573 -16.86 1.48 9.22
N ASP A 574 -18.02 1.05 9.74
CA ASP A 574 -18.68 1.64 10.92
C ASP A 574 -19.03 3.13 10.72
N LEU A 575 -19.47 3.46 9.50
CA LEU A 575 -19.84 4.81 9.10
C LEU A 575 -21.34 4.91 8.78
N ARG A 576 -21.92 6.08 9.07
CA ARG A 576 -23.28 6.45 8.67
C ARG A 576 -23.22 7.28 7.39
N LEU A 577 -24.15 7.02 6.49
CA LEU A 577 -24.39 7.81 5.28
C LEU A 577 -25.16 9.09 5.58
#